data_2ec0fab34ea7ee98481d59ce842f8cb4
#
_entry.id   2ec0fab34ea7ee98481d59ce842f8cb4
#
_cell.length_a   1.000
_cell.length_b   1.000
_cell.length_c   1.000
_cell.angle_alpha   90.00
_cell.angle_beta   90.00
_cell.angle_gamma   90.00
#
_symmetry.space_group_name_H-M   'P 1'
#
loop_
_entity.id
_entity.type
_entity.pdbx_description
1 polymer ?
#
loop_
_entity_poly.entity_id
_entity_poly.type
_entity_poly.pdbx_seq_one_letter_code
_entity_poly.pdbx_strand_id
1 'polypeptide(L)'
;GIDWPHSYAQTPSSIDRQKRELVAILDKLQKAGINQVLLQTRIRATTIYPSVYEPWDGCLSGRPGKSPGYDALAFAIDECHRRGMELHAWVVAIPVGKWNGAGCRNLRKRNLKMLKRIGDEGFLNPEMPQTAGYIADICEEIVRNYDVDGIHLDYIRYPENWNIKVTPTQGRSFITRIVKAIHDRIKPIKPYVKLSSAPIGKHDDLTRYQSYGWNAYRRVCQDAQGWLRDGLMDQLFPMMYFQGRQFFPFAIDWSENSYGRIVTPGLGIYFLSPKEKDWPLEIISREMHVLRQYGLGHAFFRSKFFTDNTKGIYDFTLKHNASPALVPPMTWASSTAPAAPTCLALGRNHVLTWQKMVTGGDIYYNVYSSPSHPVDITDGRNLIAARVSGNAVRVGNSDRMYYAVTAMNRYGVESGALQMEPRGDLSFTNPSATLSCDGRKLILPHSQEVWERNVVLLVTDVQGNPVLTSAWKGQTLDVSKIAPGVYHLYVLTSRGVRHRCGYFVIRR
;
A
#
# COMPACT_ATOMS: atom_id res chain seq x y z
N GLY A 1 -13.38 -5.59 19.68
CA GLY A 1 -13.95 -4.90 19.27
C GLY A 1 -15.30 -4.33 18.94
N ILE A 2 -15.33 -3.14 18.38
CA ILE A 2 -16.59 -2.52 17.94
C ILE A 2 -16.90 -2.92 16.49
N ASP A 3 -15.87 -2.96 15.64
CA ASP A 3 -16.01 -3.26 14.23
C ASP A 3 -15.66 -4.71 13.91
N TRP A 4 -14.76 -5.28 14.65
CA TRP A 4 -14.35 -6.68 14.61
C TRP A 4 -13.62 -7.04 15.92
N PRO A 5 -13.80 -8.24 16.48
CA PRO A 5 -14.75 -9.27 16.06
C PRO A 5 -16.18 -9.01 16.53
N HIS A 6 -17.15 -9.64 15.87
CA HIS A 6 -18.57 -9.63 16.25
C HIS A 6 -18.95 -10.84 17.12
N SER A 7 -18.18 -11.92 17.03
CA SER A 7 -18.36 -13.15 17.80
C SER A 7 -17.13 -13.46 18.65
N TYR A 8 -17.32 -14.17 19.77
CA TYR A 8 -16.21 -14.60 20.62
C TYR A 8 -15.63 -15.93 20.15
N ALA A 9 -14.30 -16.03 20.14
CA ALA A 9 -13.55 -17.25 19.85
C ALA A 9 -13.35 -18.06 21.12
N GLN A 10 -14.08 -19.17 21.25
CA GLN A 10 -14.06 -20.05 22.42
C GLN A 10 -13.97 -21.54 22.06
N THR A 11 -14.29 -21.88 20.81
CA THR A 11 -14.26 -23.22 20.23
C THR A 11 -13.64 -23.16 18.84
N PRO A 12 -13.18 -24.26 18.23
CA PRO A 12 -12.67 -24.26 16.87
C PRO A 12 -13.63 -23.63 15.87
N SER A 13 -14.92 -23.93 15.94
CA SER A 13 -15.94 -23.39 15.01
C SER A 13 -16.15 -21.88 15.20
N SER A 14 -16.08 -21.37 16.43
CA SER A 14 -16.18 -19.92 16.69
C SER A 14 -14.91 -19.17 16.34
N ILE A 15 -13.74 -19.79 16.41
CA ILE A 15 -12.48 -19.26 15.87
C ILE A 15 -12.63 -19.06 14.36
N ASP A 16 -13.08 -20.08 13.63
CA ASP A 16 -13.30 -20.01 12.19
C ASP A 16 -14.33 -18.95 11.81
N ARG A 17 -15.39 -18.81 12.60
CA ARG A 17 -16.38 -17.74 12.40
C ARG A 17 -15.74 -16.36 12.53
N GLN A 18 -14.99 -16.14 13.60
CA GLN A 18 -14.30 -14.86 13.84
C GLN A 18 -13.32 -14.52 12.73
N LYS A 19 -12.59 -15.51 12.22
CA LYS A 19 -11.71 -15.36 11.06
C LYS A 19 -12.47 -14.99 9.79
N ARG A 20 -13.59 -15.66 9.50
CA ARG A 20 -14.44 -15.34 8.33
C ARG A 20 -15.01 -13.92 8.39
N GLU A 21 -15.36 -13.43 9.59
CA GLU A 21 -15.80 -12.04 9.77
C GLU A 21 -14.75 -11.05 9.28
N LEU A 22 -13.48 -11.24 9.66
CA LEU A 22 -12.38 -10.37 9.20
C LEU A 22 -12.15 -10.49 7.70
N VAL A 23 -12.13 -11.71 7.16
CA VAL A 23 -11.98 -11.94 5.71
C VAL A 23 -13.04 -11.19 4.91
N ALA A 24 -14.30 -11.25 5.33
CA ALA A 24 -15.40 -10.54 4.67
C ALA A 24 -15.20 -9.01 4.70
N ILE A 25 -14.71 -8.45 5.80
CA ILE A 25 -14.39 -7.03 5.91
C ILE A 25 -13.26 -6.68 4.94
N LEU A 26 -12.15 -7.43 4.97
CA LEU A 26 -10.97 -7.16 4.14
C LEU A 26 -11.26 -7.29 2.64
N ASP A 27 -12.12 -8.23 2.23
CA ASP A 27 -12.57 -8.36 0.84
C ASP A 27 -13.30 -7.10 0.36
N LYS A 28 -14.18 -6.55 1.19
CA LYS A 28 -14.86 -5.28 0.89
C LYS A 28 -13.88 -4.11 0.80
N LEU A 29 -12.92 -4.05 1.72
CA LEU A 29 -11.92 -2.98 1.73
C LEU A 29 -11.03 -3.04 0.48
N GLN A 30 -10.55 -4.22 0.11
CA GLN A 30 -9.77 -4.41 -1.11
C GLN A 30 -10.53 -3.98 -2.36
N LYS A 31 -11.78 -4.39 -2.48
CA LYS A 31 -12.63 -4.03 -3.63
C LYS A 31 -12.81 -2.52 -3.76
N ALA A 32 -12.83 -1.79 -2.66
CA ALA A 32 -12.94 -0.33 -2.65
C ALA A 32 -11.59 0.40 -2.78
N GLY A 33 -10.50 -0.30 -3.09
CA GLY A 33 -9.18 0.30 -3.30
C GLY A 33 -8.47 0.73 -2.03
N ILE A 34 -8.88 0.22 -0.86
CA ILE A 34 -8.16 0.48 0.39
C ILE A 34 -6.82 -0.24 0.36
N ASN A 35 -5.74 0.46 0.69
CA ASN A 35 -4.38 -0.07 0.62
C ASN A 35 -3.64 -0.11 1.97
N GLN A 36 -4.21 0.48 3.02
CA GLN A 36 -3.69 0.42 4.38
C GLN A 36 -4.81 0.12 5.36
N VAL A 37 -4.57 -0.81 6.29
CA VAL A 37 -5.49 -1.17 7.38
C VAL A 37 -4.81 -0.83 8.70
N LEU A 38 -5.45 0.02 9.51
CA LEU A 38 -5.04 0.31 10.87
C LEU A 38 -5.85 -0.59 11.80
N LEU A 39 -5.22 -1.66 12.29
CA LEU A 39 -5.86 -2.62 13.18
C LEU A 39 -5.51 -2.33 14.63
N GLN A 40 -6.52 -2.05 15.45
CA GLN A 40 -6.32 -1.80 16.87
C GLN A 40 -5.77 -3.05 17.56
N THR A 41 -4.46 -3.03 17.80
CA THR A 41 -3.67 -4.16 18.27
C THR A 41 -3.48 -4.13 19.78
N ARG A 42 -3.34 -2.94 20.34
CA ARG A 42 -3.20 -2.73 21.77
C ARG A 42 -4.12 -1.60 22.22
N ILE A 43 -5.01 -1.90 23.17
CA ILE A 43 -5.90 -0.93 23.80
C ILE A 43 -6.16 -1.35 25.26
N ARG A 44 -6.33 -0.40 26.14
CA ARG A 44 -6.56 -0.64 27.58
C ARG A 44 -5.46 -1.47 28.26
N ALA A 45 -4.23 -1.33 27.77
CA ALA A 45 -3.09 -2.16 28.15
C ALA A 45 -3.39 -3.68 28.03
N THR A 46 -4.09 -4.04 26.98
CA THR A 46 -4.36 -5.42 26.54
C THR A 46 -4.08 -5.56 25.05
N THR A 47 -3.84 -6.76 24.59
CA THR A 47 -3.38 -7.02 23.22
C THR A 47 -4.24 -8.08 22.52
N ILE A 48 -4.21 -8.09 21.19
CA ILE A 48 -4.83 -9.13 20.37
C ILE A 48 -3.84 -10.19 19.86
N TYR A 49 -2.65 -10.19 20.45
CA TYR A 49 -1.58 -11.16 20.20
C TYR A 49 -0.99 -11.64 21.56
N PRO A 50 -0.27 -12.77 21.60
CA PRO A 50 0.38 -13.22 22.83
C PRO A 50 1.56 -12.30 23.17
N SER A 51 1.37 -11.43 24.17
CA SER A 51 2.38 -10.49 24.64
C SER A 51 3.01 -10.98 25.94
N VAL A 52 4.33 -10.76 26.09
CA VAL A 52 5.02 -11.00 27.36
C VAL A 52 4.79 -9.86 28.36
N TYR A 53 4.25 -8.74 27.91
CA TYR A 53 4.04 -7.56 28.74
C TYR A 53 2.61 -7.41 29.23
N GLU A 54 1.61 -7.73 28.40
CA GLU A 54 0.21 -7.38 28.65
C GLU A 54 -0.72 -8.57 28.40
N PRO A 55 -1.87 -8.62 29.10
CA PRO A 55 -2.84 -9.70 28.94
C PRO A 55 -3.62 -9.56 27.63
N TRP A 56 -4.27 -10.66 27.21
CA TRP A 56 -5.19 -10.69 26.11
C TRP A 56 -6.38 -9.73 26.31
N ASP A 57 -6.75 -9.02 25.25
CA ASP A 57 -7.98 -8.24 25.22
C ASP A 57 -9.20 -9.16 25.21
N GLY A 58 -10.19 -8.82 26.01
CA GLY A 58 -11.41 -9.61 26.13
C GLY A 58 -12.32 -9.59 24.90
N CYS A 59 -12.07 -8.71 23.93
CA CYS A 59 -12.90 -8.63 22.71
C CYS A 59 -12.82 -9.91 21.85
N LEU A 60 -11.71 -10.64 21.92
CA LEU A 60 -11.53 -11.87 21.13
C LEU A 60 -12.23 -13.07 21.75
N SER A 61 -12.03 -13.33 23.04
CA SER A 61 -12.54 -14.52 23.73
C SER A 61 -13.81 -14.28 24.56
N GLY A 62 -14.21 -13.03 24.74
CA GLY A 62 -15.24 -12.62 25.69
C GLY A 62 -14.76 -12.52 27.13
N ARG A 63 -13.49 -12.86 27.42
CA ARG A 63 -12.92 -12.87 28.76
C ARG A 63 -11.52 -12.22 28.76
N PRO A 64 -11.36 -11.04 29.39
CA PRO A 64 -10.05 -10.39 29.50
C PRO A 64 -8.99 -11.32 30.09
N GLY A 65 -7.82 -11.35 29.49
CA GLY A 65 -6.70 -12.21 29.90
C GLY A 65 -6.74 -13.65 29.35
N LYS A 66 -7.84 -14.07 28.72
CA LYS A 66 -7.97 -15.40 28.13
C LYS A 66 -7.65 -15.39 26.64
N SER A 67 -6.72 -16.28 26.24
CA SER A 67 -6.38 -16.49 24.83
C SER A 67 -7.63 -16.92 24.03
N PRO A 68 -7.79 -16.38 22.78
CA PRO A 68 -8.84 -16.85 21.88
C PRO A 68 -8.52 -18.19 21.19
N GLY A 69 -7.34 -18.77 21.44
CA GLY A 69 -6.88 -20.01 20.80
C GLY A 69 -6.17 -19.80 19.45
N TYR A 70 -5.92 -18.57 19.03
CA TYR A 70 -5.14 -18.24 17.86
C TYR A 70 -4.53 -16.84 17.97
N ASP A 71 -3.53 -16.55 17.14
CA ASP A 71 -2.90 -15.23 17.05
C ASP A 71 -3.64 -14.36 16.04
N ALA A 72 -4.48 -13.45 16.54
CA ALA A 72 -5.32 -12.61 15.71
C ALA A 72 -4.52 -11.59 14.90
N LEU A 73 -3.40 -11.07 15.44
CA LEU A 73 -2.53 -10.14 14.72
C LEU A 73 -1.84 -10.84 13.54
N ALA A 74 -1.25 -12.01 13.77
CA ALA A 74 -0.61 -12.79 12.71
C ALA A 74 -1.60 -13.13 11.59
N PHE A 75 -2.81 -13.57 11.95
CA PHE A 75 -3.87 -13.85 10.98
C PHE A 75 -4.25 -12.62 10.15
N ALA A 76 -4.44 -11.47 10.80
CA ALA A 76 -4.81 -10.23 10.10
C ALA A 76 -3.70 -9.74 9.14
N ILE A 77 -2.44 -9.88 9.52
CA ILE A 77 -1.29 -9.53 8.66
C ILE A 77 -1.30 -10.39 7.40
N ASP A 78 -1.42 -11.71 7.54
CA ASP A 78 -1.44 -12.63 6.40
C ASP A 78 -2.59 -12.31 5.44
N GLU A 79 -3.78 -12.07 5.98
CA GLU A 79 -4.95 -11.76 5.17
C GLU A 79 -4.87 -10.38 4.48
N CYS A 80 -4.26 -9.38 5.12
CA CYS A 80 -3.99 -8.09 4.48
C CYS A 80 -2.94 -8.23 3.36
N HIS A 81 -1.84 -8.93 3.62
CA HIS A 81 -0.77 -9.10 2.64
C HIS A 81 -1.22 -9.90 1.42
N ARG A 82 -2.06 -10.91 1.57
CA ARG A 82 -2.67 -11.64 0.44
C ARG A 82 -3.47 -10.73 -0.49
N ARG A 83 -4.02 -9.64 0.03
CA ARG A 83 -4.81 -8.66 -0.71
C ARG A 83 -4.03 -7.44 -1.17
N GLY A 84 -2.71 -7.43 -0.99
CA GLY A 84 -1.87 -6.30 -1.34
C GLY A 84 -2.06 -5.08 -0.45
N MET A 85 -2.60 -5.25 0.76
CA MET A 85 -2.80 -4.18 1.73
C MET A 85 -1.70 -4.20 2.79
N GLU A 86 -1.28 -3.01 3.22
CA GLU A 86 -0.45 -2.86 4.42
C GLU A 86 -1.29 -3.06 5.68
N LEU A 87 -0.69 -3.66 6.71
CA LEU A 87 -1.25 -3.68 8.06
C LEU A 87 -0.37 -2.87 9.00
N HIS A 88 -0.98 -1.87 9.62
CA HIS A 88 -0.37 -1.08 10.68
C HIS A 88 -0.95 -1.49 12.03
N ALA A 89 -0.09 -1.86 12.97
CA ALA A 89 -0.51 -2.18 14.32
C ALA A 89 -0.86 -0.87 15.07
N TRP A 90 -2.14 -0.70 15.35
CA TRP A 90 -2.65 0.48 16.04
C TRP A 90 -2.51 0.28 17.55
N VAL A 91 -1.66 1.09 18.15
CA VAL A 91 -1.32 1.10 19.57
C VAL A 91 -1.92 2.34 20.21
N VAL A 92 -2.90 2.16 21.11
CA VAL A 92 -3.40 3.23 21.96
C VAL A 92 -2.42 3.43 23.11
N ALA A 93 -1.70 4.57 23.09
CA ALA A 93 -0.48 4.72 23.90
C ALA A 93 -0.76 5.07 25.37
N ILE A 94 -1.28 6.26 25.65
CA ILE A 94 -1.37 6.82 27.01
C ILE A 94 -2.54 6.23 27.82
N PRO A 95 -3.78 6.11 27.34
CA PRO A 95 -4.86 5.50 28.10
C PRO A 95 -4.65 4.01 28.32
N VAL A 96 -4.89 3.53 29.55
CA VAL A 96 -4.78 2.10 29.90
C VAL A 96 -6.09 1.52 30.46
N GLY A 97 -7.20 2.20 30.20
CA GLY A 97 -8.55 1.73 30.51
C GLY A 97 -8.98 1.91 31.96
N LYS A 98 -10.03 1.20 32.35
CA LYS A 98 -10.57 1.30 33.69
C LYS A 98 -9.52 0.88 34.74
N TRP A 99 -9.48 1.60 35.87
CA TRP A 99 -8.53 1.36 36.94
C TRP A 99 -8.54 -0.10 37.45
N ASN A 100 -9.70 -0.69 37.51
CA ASN A 100 -9.89 -2.11 37.87
C ASN A 100 -9.94 -3.06 36.66
N GLY A 101 -9.64 -2.58 35.46
CA GLY A 101 -9.53 -3.41 34.26
C GLY A 101 -8.27 -4.30 34.28
N ALA A 102 -8.30 -5.36 33.48
CA ALA A 102 -7.21 -6.35 33.45
C ALA A 102 -5.84 -5.74 33.13
N GLY A 103 -5.77 -4.88 32.12
CA GLY A 103 -4.54 -4.22 31.70
C GLY A 103 -3.99 -3.27 32.76
N CYS A 104 -4.83 -2.43 33.33
CA CYS A 104 -4.42 -1.50 34.37
C CYS A 104 -3.98 -2.22 35.66
N ARG A 105 -4.67 -3.29 36.07
CA ARG A 105 -4.23 -4.14 37.19
C ARG A 105 -2.86 -4.79 36.95
N ASN A 106 -2.62 -5.27 35.72
CA ASN A 106 -1.34 -5.85 35.34
C ASN A 106 -0.21 -4.80 35.44
N LEU A 107 -0.44 -3.59 34.92
CA LEU A 107 0.55 -2.50 34.98
C LEU A 107 0.83 -2.04 36.41
N ARG A 108 -0.17 -1.93 37.26
CA ARG A 108 0.03 -1.57 38.69
C ARG A 108 0.94 -2.53 39.43
N LYS A 109 0.87 -3.83 39.09
CA LYS A 109 1.76 -4.84 39.67
C LYS A 109 3.21 -4.68 39.20
N ARG A 110 3.40 -4.14 37.96
CA ARG A 110 4.73 -3.94 37.39
C ARG A 110 5.39 -2.65 37.90
N ASN A 111 4.69 -1.53 37.75
CA ASN A 111 5.21 -0.22 38.16
C ASN A 111 4.08 0.79 38.37
N LEU A 112 3.65 0.95 39.59
CA LEU A 112 2.61 1.90 39.96
C LEU A 112 3.00 3.36 39.66
N LYS A 113 4.29 3.71 39.72
CA LYS A 113 4.76 5.09 39.48
C LYS A 113 4.54 5.54 38.04
N MET A 114 4.49 4.62 37.08
CA MET A 114 4.18 4.93 35.68
C MET A 114 2.73 5.35 35.46
N LEU A 115 1.83 5.08 36.42
CA LEU A 115 0.40 5.26 36.23
C LEU A 115 -0.11 6.49 36.95
N LYS A 116 -1.05 7.17 36.29
CA LYS A 116 -1.88 8.19 36.89
C LYS A 116 -3.35 7.77 36.81
N ARG A 117 -4.05 7.89 37.92
CA ARG A 117 -5.49 7.67 37.97
C ARG A 117 -6.22 8.99 37.82
N ILE A 118 -7.20 9.05 36.93
CA ILE A 118 -8.12 10.18 36.77
C ILE A 118 -9.55 9.60 36.76
N GLY A 119 -10.30 9.92 37.79
CA GLY A 119 -11.61 9.30 37.99
C GLY A 119 -11.47 7.78 38.23
N ASP A 120 -12.14 6.99 37.40
CA ASP A 120 -12.10 5.53 37.41
C ASP A 120 -11.18 4.95 36.30
N GLU A 121 -10.40 5.78 35.64
CA GLU A 121 -9.52 5.40 34.53
C GLU A 121 -8.05 5.58 34.88
N GLY A 122 -7.21 4.73 34.28
CA GLY A 122 -5.76 4.77 34.37
C GLY A 122 -5.13 5.30 33.09
N PHE A 123 -4.01 5.99 33.25
CA PHE A 123 -3.21 6.54 32.17
C PHE A 123 -1.74 6.30 32.44
N LEU A 124 -0.96 6.01 31.39
CA LEU A 124 0.49 6.09 31.50
C LEU A 124 0.88 7.55 31.64
N ASN A 125 1.77 7.85 32.59
CA ASN A 125 2.19 9.22 32.86
C ASN A 125 3.33 9.63 31.91
N PRO A 126 3.13 10.52 30.95
CA PRO A 126 4.17 10.94 30.01
C PRO A 126 5.34 11.67 30.69
N GLU A 127 5.11 12.22 31.87
CA GLU A 127 6.13 12.94 32.64
C GLU A 127 7.14 11.98 33.31
N MET A 128 6.79 10.71 33.46
CA MET A 128 7.66 9.68 34.03
C MET A 128 8.60 9.10 32.95
N PRO A 129 9.93 9.10 33.19
CA PRO A 129 10.89 8.58 32.20
C PRO A 129 10.64 7.13 31.77
N GLN A 130 10.15 6.28 32.69
CA GLN A 130 9.88 4.87 32.43
C GLN A 130 8.77 4.63 31.40
N THR A 131 7.84 5.58 31.26
CA THR A 131 6.73 5.44 30.30
C THR A 131 7.23 5.31 28.87
N ALA A 132 8.21 6.11 28.46
CA ALA A 132 8.80 6.05 27.12
C ALA A 132 9.40 4.67 26.82
N GLY A 133 10.19 4.12 27.76
CA GLY A 133 10.80 2.79 27.63
C GLY A 133 9.74 1.69 27.55
N TYR A 134 8.70 1.76 28.37
CA TYR A 134 7.64 0.75 28.39
C TYR A 134 6.84 0.70 27.07
N ILE A 135 6.43 1.86 26.55
CA ILE A 135 5.71 1.90 25.27
C ILE A 135 6.63 1.43 24.13
N ALA A 136 7.90 1.82 24.17
CA ALA A 136 8.90 1.34 23.22
C ALA A 136 9.08 -0.18 23.27
N ASP A 137 9.05 -0.80 24.45
CA ASP A 137 9.13 -2.27 24.60
C ASP A 137 7.93 -2.95 23.92
N ILE A 138 6.72 -2.43 24.08
CA ILE A 138 5.51 -2.95 23.38
C ILE A 138 5.67 -2.86 21.86
N CYS A 139 6.11 -1.71 21.35
CA CYS A 139 6.30 -1.51 19.91
C CYS A 139 7.42 -2.41 19.36
N GLU A 140 8.50 -2.58 20.10
CA GLU A 140 9.60 -3.49 19.74
C GLU A 140 9.13 -4.94 19.68
N GLU A 141 8.33 -5.39 20.65
CA GLU A 141 7.76 -6.74 20.65
C GLU A 141 6.96 -7.00 19.37
N ILE A 142 6.13 -6.06 18.96
CA ILE A 142 5.34 -6.16 17.74
C ILE A 142 6.25 -6.23 16.52
N VAL A 143 7.19 -5.31 16.38
CA VAL A 143 8.08 -5.22 15.21
C VAL A 143 8.98 -6.44 15.08
N ARG A 144 9.50 -6.97 16.19
CA ARG A 144 10.35 -8.17 16.15
C ARG A 144 9.60 -9.43 15.78
N ASN A 145 8.39 -9.60 16.27
CA ASN A 145 7.67 -10.86 16.18
C ASN A 145 6.65 -10.91 15.03
N TYR A 146 6.35 -9.78 14.39
CA TYR A 146 5.31 -9.68 13.36
C TYR A 146 5.79 -8.91 12.14
N ASP A 147 5.29 -9.31 10.99
CA ASP A 147 5.55 -8.64 9.71
C ASP A 147 4.60 -7.48 9.47
N VAL A 148 4.52 -6.55 10.42
CA VAL A 148 3.74 -5.33 10.28
C VAL A 148 4.41 -4.36 9.31
N ASP A 149 3.61 -3.59 8.60
CA ASP A 149 4.07 -2.52 7.71
C ASP A 149 4.23 -1.19 8.44
N GLY A 150 3.61 -1.05 9.59
CA GLY A 150 3.68 0.14 10.41
C GLY A 150 3.27 -0.08 11.87
N ILE A 151 3.71 0.84 12.70
CA ILE A 151 3.22 1.08 14.06
C ILE A 151 2.47 2.40 14.02
N HIS A 152 1.20 2.37 14.39
CA HIS A 152 0.33 3.53 14.43
C HIS A 152 -0.01 3.88 15.87
N LEU A 153 0.40 5.08 16.32
CA LEU A 153 0.20 5.55 17.68
C LEU A 153 -1.05 6.42 17.78
N ASP A 154 -2.02 5.97 18.56
CA ASP A 154 -3.17 6.75 18.93
C ASP A 154 -3.02 7.24 20.37
N TYR A 155 -3.61 8.39 20.70
CA TYR A 155 -3.46 8.99 22.02
C TYR A 155 -2.01 9.19 22.46
N ILE A 156 -1.12 9.47 21.54
CA ILE A 156 0.25 9.92 21.85
C ILE A 156 0.25 11.42 22.17
N ARG A 157 -0.40 11.75 23.27
CA ARG A 157 -0.73 13.10 23.71
C ARG A 157 -1.27 13.07 25.12
N TYR A 158 -1.40 14.24 25.75
CA TYR A 158 -2.19 14.33 26.98
C TYR A 158 -3.68 14.11 26.68
N PRO A 159 -4.38 13.31 27.50
CA PRO A 159 -5.83 13.14 27.39
C PRO A 159 -6.59 14.42 27.72
N GLU A 160 -7.83 14.52 27.26
CA GLU A 160 -8.69 15.69 27.44
C GLU A 160 -8.96 16.03 28.91
N ASN A 161 -9.05 15.00 29.76
CA ASN A 161 -9.35 15.11 31.18
C ASN A 161 -8.09 15.27 32.07
N TRP A 162 -6.91 15.38 31.45
CA TRP A 162 -5.66 15.58 32.18
C TRP A 162 -5.42 17.05 32.47
N ASN A 163 -5.38 17.39 33.77
CA ASN A 163 -4.98 18.74 34.19
C ASN A 163 -3.46 18.89 34.07
N ILE A 164 -3.00 19.49 32.97
CA ILE A 164 -1.58 19.69 32.64
C ILE A 164 -1.04 20.81 33.55
N LYS A 165 -0.09 20.48 34.41
CA LYS A 165 0.55 21.43 35.35
C LYS A 165 1.93 21.89 34.88
N VAL A 166 2.54 21.18 33.92
CA VAL A 166 3.82 21.57 33.31
C VAL A 166 3.60 22.64 32.23
N THR A 167 4.67 23.33 31.87
CA THR A 167 4.60 24.28 30.75
C THR A 167 4.29 23.54 29.44
N PRO A 168 3.66 24.19 28.45
CA PRO A 168 3.41 23.57 27.15
C PRO A 168 4.68 23.02 26.47
N THR A 169 5.80 23.72 26.59
CA THR A 169 7.10 23.27 26.06
C THR A 169 7.59 22.01 26.76
N GLN A 170 7.48 21.94 28.07
CA GLN A 170 7.82 20.73 28.83
C GLN A 170 6.90 19.57 28.45
N GLY A 171 5.58 19.81 28.36
CA GLY A 171 4.61 18.78 27.97
C GLY A 171 4.91 18.20 26.58
N ARG A 172 5.20 19.06 25.60
CA ARG A 172 5.62 18.61 24.26
C ARG A 172 6.92 17.81 24.30
N SER A 173 7.88 18.21 25.13
CA SER A 173 9.13 17.48 25.33
C SER A 173 8.88 16.08 25.88
N PHE A 174 7.98 15.90 26.82
CA PHE A 174 7.64 14.60 27.39
C PHE A 174 6.97 13.68 26.37
N ILE A 175 6.02 14.19 25.60
CA ILE A 175 5.37 13.40 24.55
C ILE A 175 6.37 13.04 23.43
N THR A 176 7.17 13.98 22.96
CA THR A 176 8.19 13.74 21.93
C THR A 176 9.25 12.75 22.39
N ARG A 177 9.59 12.74 23.68
CA ARG A 177 10.49 11.72 24.25
C ARG A 177 9.96 10.29 24.05
N ILE A 178 8.66 10.08 24.20
CA ILE A 178 8.03 8.78 23.95
C ILE A 178 8.14 8.43 22.48
N VAL A 179 7.78 9.34 21.58
CA VAL A 179 7.88 9.15 20.13
C VAL A 179 9.32 8.81 19.72
N LYS A 180 10.29 9.57 20.22
CA LYS A 180 11.72 9.33 19.94
C LYS A 180 12.19 7.98 20.45
N ALA A 181 11.80 7.57 21.64
CA ALA A 181 12.14 6.28 22.20
C ALA A 181 11.63 5.12 21.33
N ILE A 182 10.41 5.22 20.82
CA ILE A 182 9.84 4.22 19.91
C ILE A 182 10.61 4.21 18.59
N HIS A 183 10.82 5.38 17.99
CA HIS A 183 11.59 5.53 16.74
C HIS A 183 12.97 4.88 16.86
N ASP A 184 13.75 5.25 17.88
CA ASP A 184 15.10 4.78 18.08
C ASP A 184 15.17 3.26 18.37
N ARG A 185 14.09 2.69 18.90
CA ARG A 185 13.98 1.27 19.22
C ARG A 185 13.62 0.44 17.99
N ILE A 186 12.65 0.86 17.17
CA ILE A 186 12.12 0.05 16.07
C ILE A 186 12.89 0.21 14.76
N LYS A 187 13.41 1.40 14.45
CA LYS A 187 14.08 1.66 13.17
C LYS A 187 15.36 0.84 12.93
N PRO A 188 16.22 0.57 13.92
CA PRO A 188 17.35 -0.34 13.73
C PRO A 188 16.94 -1.79 13.44
N ILE A 189 15.75 -2.22 13.87
CA ILE A 189 15.26 -3.59 13.68
C ILE A 189 14.71 -3.76 12.26
N LYS A 190 13.75 -2.89 11.88
CA LYS A 190 13.08 -2.90 10.57
C LYS A 190 12.86 -1.46 10.10
N PRO A 191 13.81 -0.86 9.40
CA PRO A 191 13.75 0.56 9.03
C PRO A 191 12.60 0.91 8.09
N TYR A 192 12.04 -0.06 7.37
CA TYR A 192 10.88 0.11 6.48
C TYR A 192 9.54 0.13 7.21
N VAL A 193 9.48 -0.27 8.48
CA VAL A 193 8.24 -0.17 9.26
C VAL A 193 7.94 1.30 9.53
N LYS A 194 6.80 1.76 9.01
CA LYS A 194 6.37 3.16 9.19
C LYS A 194 5.98 3.42 10.64
N LEU A 195 6.47 4.51 11.20
CA LEU A 195 5.96 5.03 12.47
C LEU A 195 4.98 6.16 12.15
N SER A 196 3.76 6.04 12.61
CA SER A 196 2.69 7.00 12.38
C SER A 196 1.90 7.34 13.64
N SER A 197 1.10 8.39 13.55
CA SER A 197 0.15 8.72 14.61
C SER A 197 -1.14 9.30 14.05
N ALA A 198 -2.19 9.32 14.89
CA ALA A 198 -3.45 10.02 14.67
C ALA A 198 -3.52 11.28 15.55
N PRO A 199 -2.92 12.39 15.13
CA PRO A 199 -2.99 13.62 15.91
C PRO A 199 -4.38 14.24 15.86
N ILE A 200 -4.65 15.17 16.78
CA ILE A 200 -5.80 16.06 16.69
C ILE A 200 -5.79 16.71 15.31
N GLY A 201 -6.94 16.79 14.67
CA GLY A 201 -7.08 17.19 13.27
C GLY A 201 -6.64 18.62 12.93
N LYS A 202 -6.47 19.47 13.93
CA LYS A 202 -5.84 20.80 13.83
C LYS A 202 -4.51 20.75 14.53
N HIS A 203 -3.42 21.04 13.80
CA HIS A 203 -2.10 21.06 14.43
C HIS A 203 -1.98 22.22 15.44
N ASP A 204 -2.25 23.44 14.98
CA ASP A 204 -2.24 24.66 15.77
C ASP A 204 -3.28 25.66 15.22
N ASP A 205 -3.46 26.80 15.86
CA ASP A 205 -4.23 27.91 15.32
C ASP A 205 -3.52 28.46 14.07
N LEU A 206 -4.31 28.87 13.07
CA LEU A 206 -3.79 29.41 11.82
C LEU A 206 -3.71 30.94 11.83
N THR A 207 -2.57 31.47 11.38
CA THR A 207 -2.37 32.92 11.27
C THR A 207 -3.07 33.54 10.07
N ARG A 208 -3.16 32.77 8.96
CA ARG A 208 -3.80 33.18 7.69
C ARG A 208 -5.32 33.12 7.73
N TYR A 209 -5.87 32.42 8.69
CA TYR A 209 -7.29 32.13 8.77
C TYR A 209 -7.73 32.15 10.24
N GLN A 210 -8.67 33.00 10.57
CA GLN A 210 -9.18 33.07 11.94
C GLN A 210 -9.95 31.80 12.30
N SER A 211 -9.24 30.83 12.78
CA SER A 211 -9.80 29.58 13.24
C SER A 211 -9.16 29.21 14.56
N TYR A 212 -9.94 29.30 15.59
CA TYR A 212 -9.55 28.95 16.94
C TYR A 212 -10.13 27.60 17.31
N GLY A 213 -9.61 27.03 18.32
CA GLY A 213 -10.22 25.87 18.92
C GLY A 213 -9.20 24.90 19.49
N TRP A 214 -9.69 23.73 19.74
CA TRP A 214 -8.90 22.65 20.30
C TRP A 214 -7.93 22.12 19.26
N ASN A 215 -6.62 22.17 19.56
CA ASN A 215 -5.57 21.78 18.65
C ASN A 215 -4.54 20.88 19.33
N ALA A 216 -3.71 20.24 18.51
CA ALA A 216 -2.71 19.28 18.96
C ALA A 216 -1.58 19.96 19.76
N TYR A 217 -1.00 21.00 19.20
CA TYR A 217 0.23 21.60 19.69
C TYR A 217 0.08 22.28 21.05
N ARG A 218 -0.97 23.08 21.21
CA ARG A 218 -1.17 23.88 22.44
C ARG A 218 -1.97 23.14 23.51
N ARG A 219 -2.97 22.36 23.12
CA ARG A 219 -3.96 21.82 24.06
C ARG A 219 -3.59 20.48 24.66
N VAL A 220 -2.88 19.64 23.88
CA VAL A 220 -2.54 18.27 24.28
C VAL A 220 -1.06 17.97 24.13
N CYS A 221 -0.24 18.99 23.90
CA CYS A 221 1.22 18.88 23.81
C CYS A 221 1.70 17.92 22.72
N GLN A 222 1.04 17.92 21.57
CA GLN A 222 1.29 17.01 20.47
C GLN A 222 1.88 17.77 19.27
N ASP A 223 3.22 17.78 19.18
CA ASP A 223 3.94 18.46 18.09
C ASP A 223 4.09 17.54 16.86
N ALA A 224 2.95 17.15 16.27
CA ALA A 224 2.92 16.18 15.20
C ALA A 224 3.66 16.66 13.94
N GLN A 225 3.54 17.91 13.55
CA GLN A 225 4.31 18.46 12.42
C GLN A 225 5.81 18.52 12.74
N GLY A 226 6.19 18.79 13.99
CA GLY A 226 7.57 18.71 14.46
C GLY A 226 8.15 17.29 14.32
N TRP A 227 7.37 16.25 14.58
CA TRP A 227 7.83 14.87 14.42
C TRP A 227 8.10 14.51 12.96
N LEU A 228 7.35 15.04 12.01
CA LEU A 228 7.66 14.91 10.58
C LEU A 228 8.92 15.68 10.20
N ARG A 229 9.02 16.93 10.61
CA ARG A 229 10.19 17.81 10.35
C ARG A 229 11.48 17.16 10.85
N ASP A 230 11.47 16.64 12.07
CA ASP A 230 12.65 16.10 12.75
C ASP A 230 12.93 14.63 12.38
N GLY A 231 12.14 14.04 11.48
CA GLY A 231 12.35 12.70 10.97
C GLY A 231 11.95 11.57 11.92
N LEU A 232 11.14 11.86 12.94
CA LEU A 232 10.70 10.87 13.92
C LEU A 232 9.50 10.06 13.48
N MET A 233 8.67 10.58 12.57
CA MET A 233 7.51 9.88 12.01
C MET A 233 7.53 9.89 10.49
N ASP A 234 6.97 8.84 9.92
CA ASP A 234 6.89 8.61 8.47
C ASP A 234 5.55 9.03 7.90
N GLN A 235 4.49 8.94 8.70
CA GLN A 235 3.12 9.19 8.24
C GLN A 235 2.28 9.75 9.39
N LEU A 236 1.35 10.64 9.06
CA LEU A 236 0.32 11.11 9.98
C LEU A 236 -1.07 10.84 9.41
N PHE A 237 -2.01 10.53 10.30
CA PHE A 237 -3.44 10.40 10.04
C PHE A 237 -4.21 11.39 10.92
N PRO A 238 -4.17 12.70 10.62
CA PRO A 238 -4.86 13.69 11.45
C PRO A 238 -6.35 13.40 11.55
N MET A 239 -6.90 13.42 12.76
CA MET A 239 -8.32 13.16 13.01
C MET A 239 -9.17 14.35 12.60
N MET A 240 -9.37 14.55 11.31
CA MET A 240 -10.06 15.71 10.73
C MET A 240 -11.57 15.48 10.61
N TYR A 241 -12.21 15.18 11.73
CA TYR A 241 -13.64 14.88 11.82
C TYR A 241 -14.47 16.17 11.86
N PHE A 242 -14.26 17.01 10.87
CA PHE A 242 -14.81 18.35 10.73
C PHE A 242 -15.38 18.54 9.33
N GLN A 243 -16.02 19.71 9.11
CA GLN A 243 -16.47 20.12 7.79
C GLN A 243 -16.16 21.60 7.52
N GLY A 244 -16.14 22.00 6.26
CA GLY A 244 -16.02 23.37 5.81
C GLY A 244 -14.79 24.08 6.35
N ARG A 245 -15.01 25.21 7.01
CA ARG A 245 -13.95 26.07 7.55
C ARG A 245 -13.09 25.42 8.63
N GLN A 246 -13.60 24.39 9.28
CA GLN A 246 -12.85 23.62 10.26
C GLN A 246 -12.01 22.51 9.62
N PHE A 247 -12.24 22.20 8.35
CA PHE A 247 -11.55 21.15 7.63
C PHE A 247 -10.53 21.70 6.61
N PHE A 248 -10.97 22.44 5.60
CA PHE A 248 -10.16 22.76 4.42
C PHE A 248 -8.90 23.58 4.73
N PRO A 249 -8.95 24.65 5.53
CA PRO A 249 -7.72 25.39 5.85
C PRO A 249 -6.69 24.55 6.59
N PHE A 250 -7.13 23.64 7.45
CA PHE A 250 -6.24 22.76 8.22
C PHE A 250 -5.70 21.62 7.34
N ALA A 251 -6.45 21.13 6.36
CA ALA A 251 -5.93 20.17 5.39
C ALA A 251 -4.78 20.76 4.56
N ILE A 252 -4.91 22.03 4.15
CA ILE A 252 -3.83 22.77 3.48
C ILE A 252 -2.63 22.94 4.40
N ASP A 253 -2.84 23.30 5.66
CA ASP A 253 -1.77 23.41 6.65
C ASP A 253 -1.00 22.10 6.85
N TRP A 254 -1.69 20.97 6.93
CA TRP A 254 -1.05 19.65 6.98
C TRP A 254 -0.24 19.35 5.72
N SER A 255 -0.75 19.70 4.54
CA SER A 255 -0.04 19.52 3.27
C SER A 255 1.24 20.35 3.20
N GLU A 256 1.16 21.63 3.58
CA GLU A 256 2.29 22.55 3.55
C GLU A 256 3.39 22.19 4.56
N ASN A 257 3.04 21.51 5.66
CA ASN A 257 3.96 21.12 6.73
C ASN A 257 4.17 19.59 6.81
N SER A 258 4.14 18.92 5.67
CA SER A 258 4.39 17.47 5.59
C SER A 258 5.88 17.10 5.56
N TYR A 259 6.75 18.03 5.22
CA TYR A 259 8.21 17.82 5.13
C TYR A 259 8.60 16.62 4.24
N GLY A 260 7.87 16.44 3.14
CA GLY A 260 8.09 15.32 2.21
C GLY A 260 7.63 13.95 2.73
N ARG A 261 6.96 13.91 3.87
CA ARG A 261 6.41 12.70 4.48
C ARG A 261 4.95 12.50 4.08
N ILE A 262 4.37 11.39 4.49
CA ILE A 262 3.00 11.01 4.10
C ILE A 262 2.02 11.63 5.09
N VAL A 263 1.01 12.34 4.59
CA VAL A 263 -0.12 12.82 5.39
C VAL A 263 -1.42 12.31 4.78
N THR A 264 -2.19 11.61 5.60
CA THR A 264 -3.43 10.93 5.21
C THR A 264 -4.54 11.34 6.16
N PRO A 265 -5.23 12.47 5.92
CA PRO A 265 -6.30 12.92 6.80
C PRO A 265 -7.37 11.86 7.04
N GLY A 266 -7.72 11.67 8.31
CA GLY A 266 -8.84 10.83 8.72
C GLY A 266 -10.15 11.57 8.55
N LEU A 267 -11.13 10.90 7.94
CA LEU A 267 -12.47 11.40 7.71
C LEU A 267 -13.46 10.77 8.69
N GLY A 268 -14.25 11.60 9.35
CA GLY A 268 -15.24 11.18 10.33
C GLY A 268 -16.51 10.64 9.68
N ILE A 269 -16.44 9.54 8.95
CA ILE A 269 -17.61 8.98 8.24
C ILE A 269 -18.70 8.44 9.18
N TYR A 270 -18.39 8.24 10.46
CA TYR A 270 -19.40 7.88 11.45
C TYR A 270 -20.44 9.02 11.64
N PHE A 271 -20.08 10.27 11.34
CA PHE A 271 -20.99 11.41 11.34
C PHE A 271 -22.04 11.38 10.23
N LEU A 272 -21.88 10.49 9.23
CA LEU A 272 -22.94 10.23 8.25
C LEU A 272 -24.15 9.52 8.87
N SER A 273 -23.94 8.81 9.98
CA SER A 273 -25.01 8.08 10.66
C SER A 273 -26.07 9.05 11.21
N PRO A 274 -27.38 8.74 11.00
CA PRO A 274 -28.46 9.50 11.63
C PRO A 274 -28.43 9.49 13.17
N LYS A 275 -27.76 8.52 13.76
CA LYS A 275 -27.58 8.43 15.23
C LYS A 275 -26.47 9.36 15.76
N GLU A 276 -25.69 9.94 14.85
CA GLU A 276 -24.59 10.85 15.16
C GLU A 276 -24.96 12.29 14.70
N LYS A 277 -24.35 12.80 13.65
CA LYS A 277 -24.61 14.15 13.13
C LYS A 277 -25.46 14.17 11.86
N ASP A 278 -25.79 13.03 11.31
CA ASP A 278 -26.61 12.90 10.10
C ASP A 278 -26.07 13.73 8.91
N TRP A 279 -24.77 13.78 8.76
CA TRP A 279 -24.16 14.49 7.64
C TRP A 279 -24.60 13.92 6.29
N PRO A 280 -24.87 14.77 5.28
CA PRO A 280 -25.03 14.28 3.92
C PRO A 280 -23.69 13.79 3.37
N LEU A 281 -23.74 12.85 2.41
CA LEU A 281 -22.53 12.27 1.80
C LEU A 281 -21.63 13.33 1.14
N GLU A 282 -22.23 14.41 0.62
CA GLU A 282 -21.52 15.48 -0.07
C GLU A 282 -20.42 16.13 0.76
N ILE A 283 -20.54 16.15 2.09
CA ILE A 283 -19.49 16.66 2.98
C ILE A 283 -18.23 15.81 2.78
N ILE A 284 -18.35 14.50 2.90
CA ILE A 284 -17.21 13.57 2.80
C ILE A 284 -16.69 13.48 1.37
N SER A 285 -17.57 13.42 0.37
CA SER A 285 -17.14 13.33 -1.03
C SER A 285 -16.36 14.55 -1.48
N ARG A 286 -16.77 15.75 -1.04
CA ARG A 286 -16.03 16.99 -1.30
C ARG A 286 -14.66 16.97 -0.64
N GLU A 287 -14.58 16.52 0.60
CA GLU A 287 -13.31 16.37 1.31
C GLU A 287 -12.38 15.43 0.58
N MET A 288 -12.86 14.27 0.13
CA MET A 288 -12.06 13.31 -0.64
C MET A 288 -11.53 13.89 -1.95
N HIS A 289 -12.35 14.64 -2.69
CA HIS A 289 -11.91 15.29 -3.93
C HIS A 289 -10.83 16.34 -3.67
N VAL A 290 -11.00 17.18 -2.66
CA VAL A 290 -10.02 18.22 -2.31
C VAL A 290 -8.72 17.61 -1.83
N LEU A 291 -8.76 16.58 -0.98
CA LEU A 291 -7.55 15.89 -0.52
C LEU A 291 -6.75 15.30 -1.69
N ARG A 292 -7.42 14.69 -2.66
CA ARG A 292 -6.77 14.17 -3.88
C ARG A 292 -6.12 15.31 -4.69
N GLN A 293 -6.79 16.44 -4.81
CA GLN A 293 -6.27 17.61 -5.53
C GLN A 293 -4.98 18.15 -4.91
N TYR A 294 -4.84 18.05 -3.58
CA TYR A 294 -3.63 18.45 -2.86
C TYR A 294 -2.60 17.32 -2.71
N GLY A 295 -2.78 16.19 -3.39
CA GLY A 295 -1.86 15.06 -3.30
C GLY A 295 -1.88 14.35 -1.94
N LEU A 296 -2.92 14.53 -1.15
CA LEU A 296 -3.14 13.87 0.13
C LEU A 296 -4.00 12.61 -0.06
N GLY A 297 -3.72 11.59 0.73
CA GLY A 297 -4.60 10.43 0.87
C GLY A 297 -5.80 10.75 1.78
N HIS A 298 -6.59 9.73 2.03
CA HIS A 298 -7.69 9.78 3.00
C HIS A 298 -7.79 8.47 3.75
N ALA A 299 -8.21 8.54 5.00
CA ALA A 299 -8.51 7.37 5.83
C ALA A 299 -9.91 7.51 6.42
N PHE A 300 -10.58 6.40 6.61
CA PHE A 300 -11.95 6.39 7.14
C PHE A 300 -11.98 5.99 8.60
N PHE A 301 -12.56 6.79 9.43
CA PHE A 301 -12.93 6.40 10.77
C PHE A 301 -14.45 6.27 10.84
N ARG A 302 -14.96 5.05 10.88
CA ARG A 302 -14.28 3.75 11.00
C ARG A 302 -14.92 2.71 10.08
N SER A 303 -14.33 1.53 9.99
CA SER A 303 -14.68 0.51 9.00
C SER A 303 -16.16 0.06 9.04
N LYS A 304 -16.81 0.02 10.21
CA LYS A 304 -18.23 -0.34 10.31
C LYS A 304 -19.11 0.54 9.41
N PHE A 305 -18.98 1.84 9.49
CA PHE A 305 -19.80 2.76 8.70
C PHE A 305 -19.48 2.68 7.22
N PHE A 306 -18.26 2.32 6.89
CA PHE A 306 -17.82 2.09 5.52
C PHE A 306 -18.42 0.81 4.94
N THR A 307 -18.26 -0.31 5.62
CA THR A 307 -18.78 -1.61 5.16
C THR A 307 -20.30 -1.70 5.20
N ASP A 308 -20.96 -0.93 6.07
CA ASP A 308 -22.42 -0.77 6.11
C ASP A 308 -22.95 0.15 5.00
N ASN A 309 -22.07 0.77 4.21
CA ASN A 309 -22.42 1.71 3.15
C ASN A 309 -23.29 2.88 3.62
N THR A 310 -22.98 3.42 4.80
CA THR A 310 -23.75 4.51 5.41
C THR A 310 -23.83 5.72 4.46
N LYS A 311 -25.02 6.18 4.13
CA LYS A 311 -25.28 7.26 3.15
C LYS A 311 -24.67 7.02 1.76
N GLY A 312 -24.26 5.79 1.42
CA GLY A 312 -23.64 5.45 0.14
C GLY A 312 -22.13 5.70 0.05
N ILE A 313 -21.45 5.83 1.18
CA ILE A 313 -19.99 6.09 1.22
C ILE A 313 -19.18 4.99 0.52
N TYR A 314 -19.57 3.73 0.70
CA TYR A 314 -18.91 2.60 0.05
C TYR A 314 -19.05 2.66 -1.48
N ASP A 315 -20.29 2.83 -1.96
CA ASP A 315 -20.58 2.94 -3.39
C ASP A 315 -19.86 4.13 -4.04
N PHE A 316 -19.80 5.26 -3.33
CA PHE A 316 -19.03 6.42 -3.77
C PHE A 316 -17.54 6.08 -3.89
N THR A 317 -16.98 5.41 -2.88
CA THR A 317 -15.55 5.08 -2.85
C THR A 317 -15.16 4.09 -3.93
N LEU A 318 -16.02 3.12 -4.27
CA LEU A 318 -15.80 2.22 -5.41
C LEU A 318 -15.55 2.97 -6.72
N LYS A 319 -16.27 4.09 -6.94
CA LYS A 319 -16.10 4.94 -8.12
C LYS A 319 -14.90 5.86 -8.01
N HIS A 320 -14.70 6.44 -6.82
CA HIS A 320 -13.60 7.37 -6.54
C HIS A 320 -12.24 6.68 -6.62
N ASN A 321 -12.14 5.44 -6.15
CA ASN A 321 -10.97 4.58 -6.21
C ASN A 321 -11.14 3.51 -7.31
N ALA A 322 -11.50 3.91 -8.53
CA ALA A 322 -11.76 2.98 -9.63
C ALA A 322 -10.54 2.13 -10.02
N SER A 323 -9.34 2.61 -9.73
CA SER A 323 -8.08 1.87 -9.88
C SER A 323 -7.39 1.73 -8.51
N PRO A 324 -6.64 0.65 -8.27
CA PRO A 324 -5.78 0.56 -7.10
C PRO A 324 -4.79 1.73 -7.04
N ALA A 325 -4.28 2.04 -5.87
CA ALA A 325 -3.24 3.04 -5.68
C ALA A 325 -2.10 2.46 -4.84
N LEU A 326 -0.88 2.88 -5.14
CA LEU A 326 0.27 2.57 -4.30
C LEU A 326 0.32 3.51 -3.10
N VAL A 327 0.77 2.98 -1.97
CA VAL A 327 1.19 3.83 -0.85
C VAL A 327 2.44 4.59 -1.30
N PRO A 328 2.54 5.90 -1.05
CA PRO A 328 3.72 6.67 -1.44
C PRO A 328 5.01 6.07 -0.91
N PRO A 329 6.12 6.07 -1.70
CA PRO A 329 7.39 5.51 -1.28
C PRO A 329 8.04 6.32 -0.16
N MET A 330 8.75 5.64 0.72
CA MET A 330 9.55 6.23 1.80
C MET A 330 10.91 6.72 1.26
N THR A 331 10.91 7.74 0.42
CA THR A 331 12.11 8.25 -0.25
C THR A 331 13.15 8.83 0.71
N TRP A 332 12.73 9.25 1.90
CA TRP A 332 13.61 9.71 2.98
C TRP A 332 14.39 8.57 3.66
N ALA A 333 13.92 7.33 3.52
CA ALA A 333 14.57 6.15 4.12
C ALA A 333 15.42 5.38 3.11
N SER A 334 14.98 5.28 1.86
CA SER A 334 15.73 4.65 0.77
C SER A 334 15.23 5.12 -0.59
N SER A 335 16.15 5.32 -1.52
CA SER A 335 15.87 5.60 -2.93
C SER A 335 16.35 4.48 -3.86
N THR A 336 16.93 3.41 -3.31
CA THR A 336 17.48 2.30 -4.09
C THR A 336 16.37 1.42 -4.61
N ALA A 337 16.20 1.37 -5.94
CA ALA A 337 15.25 0.50 -6.58
C ALA A 337 15.73 -0.97 -6.59
N PRO A 338 14.82 -1.94 -6.41
CA PRO A 338 15.15 -3.35 -6.60
C PRO A 338 15.40 -3.68 -8.06
N ALA A 339 15.97 -4.86 -8.34
CA ALA A 339 16.09 -5.37 -9.69
C ALA A 339 14.71 -5.62 -10.31
N ALA A 340 14.53 -5.21 -11.57
CA ALA A 340 13.31 -5.48 -12.32
C ALA A 340 13.11 -6.98 -12.52
N PRO A 341 11.86 -7.49 -12.55
CA PRO A 341 11.59 -8.87 -12.93
C PRO A 341 11.95 -9.12 -14.40
N THR A 342 12.01 -10.38 -14.79
CA THR A 342 12.30 -10.80 -16.17
C THR A 342 11.27 -11.82 -16.66
N CYS A 343 11.30 -12.13 -17.95
CA CYS A 343 10.51 -13.20 -18.56
C CYS A 343 9.00 -13.06 -18.35
N LEU A 344 8.44 -11.90 -18.73
CA LEU A 344 6.99 -11.67 -18.68
C LEU A 344 6.29 -12.52 -19.74
N ALA A 345 5.31 -13.33 -19.33
CA ALA A 345 4.52 -14.17 -20.21
C ALA A 345 3.05 -14.13 -19.84
N LEU A 346 2.18 -14.10 -20.86
CA LEU A 346 0.73 -14.24 -20.72
C LEU A 346 0.31 -15.64 -21.19
N GLY A 347 -0.18 -16.46 -20.26
CA GLY A 347 -0.68 -17.79 -20.55
C GLY A 347 -2.06 -17.77 -21.22
N ARG A 348 -2.45 -18.89 -21.87
CA ARG A 348 -3.77 -19.05 -22.51
C ARG A 348 -4.95 -18.94 -21.54
N ASN A 349 -4.69 -19.18 -20.25
CA ASN A 349 -5.68 -19.08 -19.17
C ASN A 349 -5.79 -17.66 -18.58
N HIS A 350 -5.23 -16.65 -19.27
CA HIS A 350 -5.16 -15.25 -18.82
C HIS A 350 -4.42 -15.07 -17.48
N VAL A 351 -3.42 -15.91 -17.22
CA VAL A 351 -2.49 -15.72 -16.11
C VAL A 351 -1.21 -15.11 -16.64
N LEU A 352 -0.91 -13.92 -16.15
CA LEU A 352 0.36 -13.22 -16.39
C LEU A 352 1.38 -13.75 -15.38
N THR A 353 2.57 -14.14 -15.87
CA THR A 353 3.67 -14.65 -15.04
C THR A 353 4.96 -13.93 -15.34
N TRP A 354 5.87 -13.90 -14.38
CA TRP A 354 7.21 -13.32 -14.51
C TRP A 354 8.22 -14.08 -13.67
N GLN A 355 9.49 -13.87 -13.95
CA GLN A 355 10.57 -14.45 -13.17
C GLN A 355 11.08 -13.42 -12.14
N LYS A 356 11.16 -13.86 -10.89
CA LYS A 356 11.75 -13.06 -9.81
C LYS A 356 13.28 -13.05 -9.94
N MET A 357 13.90 -11.87 -9.88
CA MET A 357 15.36 -11.71 -9.95
C MET A 357 16.03 -11.70 -8.59
N VAL A 358 15.28 -11.38 -7.53
CA VAL A 358 15.78 -11.34 -6.16
C VAL A 358 15.31 -12.57 -5.42
N THR A 359 16.24 -13.38 -4.97
CA THR A 359 16.01 -14.53 -4.08
C THR A 359 16.27 -14.05 -2.64
N GLY A 360 15.22 -14.00 -1.85
CA GLY A 360 15.29 -13.54 -0.47
C GLY A 360 15.11 -12.02 -0.36
N GLY A 361 14.31 -11.63 0.58
CA GLY A 361 13.92 -10.26 0.82
C GLY A 361 12.47 -10.01 0.42
N ASP A 362 11.93 -8.98 1.01
CA ASP A 362 10.54 -8.60 0.89
C ASP A 362 10.32 -7.80 -0.39
N ILE A 363 10.24 -8.48 -1.52
CA ILE A 363 9.93 -7.86 -2.81
C ILE A 363 8.50 -8.20 -3.19
N TYR A 364 7.75 -7.16 -3.50
CA TYR A 364 6.41 -7.22 -4.07
C TYR A 364 6.45 -6.81 -5.54
N TYR A 365 5.39 -7.11 -6.27
CA TYR A 365 5.26 -6.77 -7.67
C TYR A 365 4.00 -5.96 -7.91
N ASN A 366 4.09 -4.97 -8.79
CA ASN A 366 2.96 -4.19 -9.25
C ASN A 366 2.71 -4.50 -10.73
N VAL A 367 1.46 -4.68 -11.09
CA VAL A 367 1.05 -5.03 -12.45
C VAL A 367 0.26 -3.87 -13.04
N TYR A 368 0.66 -3.46 -14.23
CA TYR A 368 0.06 -2.36 -14.98
C TYR A 368 -0.50 -2.88 -16.30
N SER A 369 -1.53 -2.23 -16.80
CA SER A 369 -2.18 -2.58 -18.06
C SER A 369 -2.63 -1.34 -18.81
N SER A 370 -2.46 -1.34 -20.14
CA SER A 370 -2.89 -0.26 -21.02
C SER A 370 -3.16 -0.82 -22.42
N PRO A 371 -4.07 -0.22 -23.21
CA PRO A 371 -4.20 -0.53 -24.63
C PRO A 371 -3.02 -0.03 -25.46
N SER A 372 -2.18 0.84 -24.90
CA SER A 372 -0.99 1.42 -25.54
C SER A 372 0.29 0.74 -25.08
N HIS A 373 1.27 0.66 -25.98
CA HIS A 373 2.62 0.14 -25.68
C HIS A 373 3.67 1.22 -25.97
N PRO A 374 4.67 1.38 -25.09
CA PRO A 374 4.83 0.75 -23.77
C PRO A 374 3.75 1.21 -22.79
N VAL A 375 3.46 0.36 -21.79
CA VAL A 375 2.55 0.73 -20.71
C VAL A 375 3.19 1.81 -19.85
N ASP A 376 2.52 2.94 -19.71
CA ASP A 376 2.96 4.03 -18.86
C ASP A 376 2.64 3.72 -17.39
N ILE A 377 3.69 3.40 -16.62
CA ILE A 377 3.56 3.10 -15.19
C ILE A 377 3.42 4.35 -14.31
N THR A 378 3.60 5.55 -14.88
CA THR A 378 3.38 6.80 -14.15
C THR A 378 1.91 7.21 -14.12
N ASP A 379 1.10 6.65 -15.01
CA ASP A 379 -0.36 6.81 -14.98
C ASP A 379 -0.98 5.79 -14.01
N GLY A 380 -1.43 6.28 -12.86
CA GLY A 380 -2.04 5.43 -11.83
C GLY A 380 -3.30 4.68 -12.28
N ARG A 381 -3.96 5.13 -13.36
CA ARG A 381 -5.12 4.41 -13.93
C ARG A 381 -4.73 3.09 -14.59
N ASN A 382 -3.46 2.93 -14.94
CA ASN A 382 -2.93 1.70 -15.53
C ASN A 382 -2.61 0.61 -14.48
N LEU A 383 -2.54 0.95 -13.21
CA LEU A 383 -2.29 -0.02 -12.13
C LEU A 383 -3.51 -0.94 -11.98
N ILE A 384 -3.30 -2.25 -12.11
CA ILE A 384 -4.36 -3.25 -11.97
C ILE A 384 -4.18 -4.19 -10.77
N ALA A 385 -2.94 -4.38 -10.32
CA ALA A 385 -2.66 -5.13 -9.10
C ALA A 385 -1.44 -4.55 -8.38
N ALA A 386 -1.58 -4.32 -7.09
CA ALA A 386 -0.54 -3.73 -6.24
C ALA A 386 -0.05 -4.72 -5.19
N ARG A 387 1.24 -4.66 -4.87
CA ARG A 387 1.88 -5.45 -3.80
C ARG A 387 1.63 -6.96 -3.90
N VAL A 388 1.73 -7.50 -5.09
CA VAL A 388 1.61 -8.94 -5.31
C VAL A 388 2.85 -9.64 -4.76
N SER A 389 2.66 -10.56 -3.83
CA SER A 389 3.77 -11.32 -3.21
C SER A 389 4.26 -12.48 -4.07
N GLY A 390 3.42 -12.97 -4.97
CA GLY A 390 3.73 -14.04 -5.92
C GLY A 390 4.42 -13.54 -7.20
N ASN A 391 4.44 -14.40 -8.20
CA ASN A 391 4.96 -14.12 -9.54
C ASN A 391 3.92 -14.40 -10.64
N ALA A 392 2.66 -14.37 -10.28
CA ALA A 392 1.55 -14.63 -11.18
C ALA A 392 0.31 -13.83 -10.78
N VAL A 393 -0.42 -13.33 -11.77
CA VAL A 393 -1.69 -12.63 -11.58
C VAL A 393 -2.64 -13.00 -12.70
N ARG A 394 -3.88 -13.30 -12.37
CA ARG A 394 -4.94 -13.44 -13.35
C ARG A 394 -5.36 -12.07 -13.85
N VAL A 395 -5.33 -11.86 -15.16
CA VAL A 395 -5.72 -10.61 -15.81
C VAL A 395 -7.03 -10.77 -16.58
N GLY A 396 -7.61 -9.66 -17.01
CA GLY A 396 -8.85 -9.68 -17.78
C GLY A 396 -8.69 -10.36 -19.15
N ASN A 397 -9.80 -10.81 -19.71
CA ASN A 397 -9.87 -11.49 -21.01
C ASN A 397 -9.91 -10.44 -22.15
N SER A 398 -8.82 -9.73 -22.39
CA SER A 398 -8.72 -8.75 -23.48
C SER A 398 -7.44 -8.94 -24.27
N ASP A 399 -7.59 -9.28 -25.55
CA ASP A 399 -6.46 -9.41 -26.48
C ASP A 399 -5.86 -8.06 -26.91
N ARG A 400 -6.47 -6.95 -26.48
CA ARG A 400 -6.03 -5.60 -26.85
C ARG A 400 -5.17 -4.91 -25.81
N MET A 401 -4.98 -5.53 -24.65
CA MET A 401 -4.21 -4.94 -23.55
C MET A 401 -2.76 -5.39 -23.55
N TYR A 402 -1.88 -4.46 -23.26
CA TYR A 402 -0.48 -4.71 -22.92
C TYR A 402 -0.31 -4.68 -21.41
N TYR A 403 0.73 -5.36 -20.92
CA TYR A 403 1.04 -5.47 -19.50
C TYR A 403 2.49 -5.08 -19.23
N ALA A 404 2.71 -4.51 -18.05
CA ALA A 404 4.03 -4.25 -17.51
C ALA A 404 4.06 -4.63 -16.03
N VAL A 405 5.23 -5.05 -15.54
CA VAL A 405 5.43 -5.45 -14.15
C VAL A 405 6.65 -4.76 -13.59
N THR A 406 6.52 -4.20 -12.39
CA THR A 406 7.63 -3.67 -11.62
C THR A 406 7.86 -4.53 -10.38
N ALA A 407 9.10 -4.55 -9.88
CA ALA A 407 9.41 -5.01 -8.53
C ALA A 407 9.39 -3.81 -7.58
N MET A 408 8.94 -4.01 -6.36
CA MET A 408 8.86 -2.97 -5.33
C MET A 408 9.41 -3.51 -4.01
N ASN A 409 10.26 -2.75 -3.36
CA ASN A 409 10.77 -3.10 -2.03
C ASN A 409 9.82 -2.64 -0.90
N ARG A 410 10.16 -2.93 0.34
CA ARG A 410 9.36 -2.58 1.52
C ARG A 410 9.27 -1.06 1.78
N TYR A 411 10.16 -0.28 1.21
CA TYR A 411 10.07 1.20 1.25
C TYR A 411 9.10 1.77 0.22
N GLY A 412 8.54 0.93 -0.66
CA GLY A 412 7.65 1.37 -1.73
C GLY A 412 8.37 1.87 -2.99
N VAL A 413 9.70 1.68 -3.08
CA VAL A 413 10.47 2.08 -4.26
C VAL A 413 10.35 1.02 -5.34
N GLU A 414 9.93 1.43 -6.54
CA GLU A 414 9.74 0.54 -7.68
C GLU A 414 10.98 0.48 -8.57
N SER A 415 11.18 -0.69 -9.19
CA SER A 415 12.13 -0.89 -10.27
C SER A 415 11.65 -0.24 -11.58
N GLY A 416 12.49 -0.23 -12.59
CA GLY A 416 12.05 -0.06 -13.97
C GLY A 416 11.01 -1.12 -14.36
N ALA A 417 10.14 -0.79 -15.32
CA ALA A 417 9.08 -1.68 -15.77
C ALA A 417 9.61 -2.76 -16.71
N LEU A 418 9.26 -4.01 -16.44
CA LEU A 418 9.33 -5.08 -17.43
C LEU A 418 8.09 -4.98 -18.31
N GLN A 419 8.28 -4.59 -19.57
CA GLN A 419 7.20 -4.47 -20.54
C GLN A 419 6.89 -5.81 -21.20
N MET A 420 5.61 -6.08 -21.43
CA MET A 420 5.19 -7.10 -22.36
C MET A 420 5.65 -6.71 -23.76
N GLU A 421 6.15 -7.66 -24.55
CA GLU A 421 6.47 -7.35 -25.94
C GLU A 421 5.20 -7.01 -26.70
N PRO A 422 5.27 -6.07 -27.67
CA PRO A 422 4.14 -5.79 -28.53
C PRO A 422 3.63 -7.08 -29.18
N ARG A 423 2.36 -7.34 -29.09
CA ARG A 423 1.73 -8.42 -29.86
C ARG A 423 1.93 -8.07 -31.33
N GLY A 424 2.66 -8.95 -32.02
CA GLY A 424 3.10 -8.65 -33.34
C GLY A 424 1.96 -8.43 -34.29
N ASP A 425 1.77 -7.29 -34.72
CA ASP A 425 1.89 -6.91 -36.12
C ASP A 425 2.93 -5.82 -36.09
N LEU A 426 4.18 -6.24 -36.23
CA LEU A 426 5.20 -5.30 -36.65
C LEU A 426 4.58 -4.63 -37.85
N SER A 427 4.46 -3.29 -37.84
CA SER A 427 3.73 -2.52 -38.88
C SER A 427 4.18 -2.83 -40.33
N PHE A 428 5.32 -3.52 -40.45
CA PHE A 428 5.89 -4.00 -41.69
C PHE A 428 5.60 -5.48 -41.98
N THR A 429 4.93 -6.25 -41.09
CA THR A 429 4.61 -7.65 -41.36
C THR A 429 3.25 -7.77 -42.06
N ASN A 430 3.29 -8.20 -43.28
CA ASN A 430 2.08 -8.51 -44.06
C ASN A 430 2.24 -9.96 -44.61
N PRO A 431 1.58 -10.96 -44.00
CA PRO A 431 1.72 -12.36 -44.42
C PRO A 431 1.44 -12.61 -45.87
N SER A 432 0.65 -11.76 -46.49
CA SER A 432 0.22 -11.88 -47.90
C SER A 432 1.03 -10.98 -48.85
N ALA A 433 1.97 -10.20 -48.34
CA ALA A 433 2.77 -9.31 -49.19
C ALA A 433 3.73 -10.11 -50.10
N THR A 434 3.81 -9.71 -51.37
CA THR A 434 4.86 -10.15 -52.26
C THR A 434 6.06 -9.21 -52.16
N LEU A 435 7.19 -9.74 -51.70
CA LEU A 435 8.41 -8.98 -51.53
C LEU A 435 9.22 -8.96 -52.82
N SER A 436 9.86 -7.85 -53.13
CA SER A 436 10.67 -7.67 -54.31
C SER A 436 12.02 -8.41 -54.17
N CYS A 437 12.33 -9.27 -55.16
CA CYS A 437 13.58 -10.04 -55.20
C CYS A 437 14.10 -10.06 -56.66
N ASP A 438 15.38 -9.72 -56.84
CA ASP A 438 16.04 -9.72 -58.15
C ASP A 438 16.75 -11.06 -58.45
N GLY A 439 16.51 -12.09 -57.63
CA GLY A 439 17.17 -13.38 -57.66
C GLY A 439 18.48 -13.45 -56.90
N ARG A 440 19.08 -12.34 -56.48
CA ARG A 440 20.29 -12.26 -55.65
C ARG A 440 20.05 -11.53 -54.35
N LYS A 441 19.21 -10.47 -54.40
CA LYS A 441 18.92 -9.63 -53.24
C LYS A 441 17.40 -9.52 -53.08
N LEU A 442 16.97 -9.77 -51.82
CA LEU A 442 15.61 -9.54 -51.38
C LEU A 442 15.56 -8.17 -50.73
N ILE A 443 14.61 -7.33 -51.19
CA ILE A 443 14.34 -6.03 -50.58
C ILE A 443 13.50 -6.26 -49.32
N LEU A 444 14.02 -5.80 -48.19
CA LEU A 444 13.37 -5.94 -46.89
C LEU A 444 12.32 -4.84 -46.66
N PRO A 445 11.23 -5.12 -45.97
CA PRO A 445 10.27 -4.11 -45.60
C PRO A 445 10.93 -2.99 -44.80
N HIS A 446 10.62 -1.73 -45.11
CA HIS A 446 11.20 -0.59 -44.41
C HIS A 446 10.50 -0.37 -43.08
N SER A 447 11.23 -0.36 -41.95
CA SER A 447 10.69 -0.04 -40.62
C SER A 447 11.77 0.49 -39.70
N GLN A 448 11.47 1.62 -39.03
CA GLN A 448 12.31 2.15 -37.96
C GLN A 448 12.30 1.25 -36.70
N GLU A 449 11.25 0.45 -36.49
CA GLU A 449 11.10 -0.44 -35.34
C GLU A 449 12.15 -1.55 -35.29
N VAL A 450 12.78 -1.86 -36.40
CA VAL A 450 13.77 -2.95 -36.54
C VAL A 450 15.09 -2.64 -35.86
N TRP A 451 15.50 -1.39 -35.86
CA TRP A 451 16.82 -0.96 -35.37
C TRP A 451 16.96 -1.04 -33.86
N GLU A 452 15.84 -1.05 -33.16
CA GLU A 452 15.81 -1.06 -31.69
C GLU A 452 15.77 -2.48 -31.08
N ARG A 453 15.59 -3.54 -31.88
CA ARG A 453 15.15 -4.85 -31.37
C ARG A 453 16.09 -6.04 -31.61
N ASN A 454 17.25 -5.91 -32.22
CA ASN A 454 18.17 -7.05 -32.54
C ASN A 454 17.42 -8.27 -33.13
N VAL A 455 16.61 -8.05 -34.17
CA VAL A 455 15.81 -9.09 -34.81
C VAL A 455 16.64 -9.91 -35.80
N VAL A 456 16.28 -11.18 -35.93
CA VAL A 456 16.88 -12.12 -36.86
C VAL A 456 15.88 -12.40 -37.99
N LEU A 457 16.37 -12.38 -39.22
CA LEU A 457 15.60 -12.80 -40.41
C LEU A 457 15.67 -14.32 -40.58
N LEU A 458 14.53 -14.93 -40.87
CA LEU A 458 14.42 -16.34 -41.21
C LEU A 458 13.72 -16.46 -42.55
N VAL A 459 14.36 -17.15 -43.50
CA VAL A 459 13.76 -17.57 -44.78
C VAL A 459 13.43 -19.03 -44.69
N THR A 460 12.22 -19.41 -45.06
CA THR A 460 11.79 -20.80 -45.15
C THR A 460 11.31 -21.16 -46.56
N ASP A 461 11.37 -22.42 -46.92
CA ASP A 461 10.64 -22.96 -48.07
C ASP A 461 9.12 -22.99 -47.83
N VAL A 462 8.35 -23.45 -48.80
CA VAL A 462 6.90 -23.56 -48.72
C VAL A 462 6.42 -24.63 -47.71
N GLN A 463 7.28 -25.58 -47.35
CA GLN A 463 7.03 -26.57 -46.31
C GLN A 463 7.35 -26.07 -44.91
N GLY A 464 7.96 -24.86 -44.80
CA GLY A 464 8.33 -24.25 -43.52
C GLY A 464 9.73 -24.62 -43.03
N ASN A 465 10.55 -25.33 -43.84
CA ASN A 465 11.91 -25.65 -43.46
C ASN A 465 12.82 -24.41 -43.58
N PRO A 466 13.67 -24.12 -42.59
CA PRO A 466 14.63 -23.04 -42.66
C PRO A 466 15.64 -23.22 -43.78
N VAL A 467 15.82 -22.20 -44.62
CA VAL A 467 16.82 -22.22 -45.71
C VAL A 467 17.87 -21.11 -45.51
N LEU A 468 17.55 -20.05 -44.78
CA LEU A 468 18.51 -19.00 -44.44
C LEU A 468 18.10 -18.31 -43.12
N THR A 469 19.12 -18.08 -42.32
CA THR A 469 18.97 -17.23 -41.10
C THR A 469 20.04 -16.15 -41.12
N SER A 470 19.66 -14.91 -40.90
CA SER A 470 20.59 -13.78 -40.93
C SER A 470 20.17 -12.71 -39.92
N ALA A 471 21.15 -12.00 -39.33
CA ALA A 471 20.85 -10.77 -38.62
C ALA A 471 20.33 -9.71 -39.60
N TRP A 472 19.35 -8.92 -39.18
CA TRP A 472 18.88 -7.82 -40.01
C TRP A 472 19.90 -6.67 -40.02
N LYS A 473 20.64 -6.54 -41.13
CA LYS A 473 21.68 -5.52 -41.28
C LYS A 473 21.45 -4.70 -42.56
N GLY A 474 20.48 -3.81 -42.56
CA GLY A 474 20.21 -2.92 -43.69
C GLY A 474 18.93 -3.25 -44.44
N GLN A 475 18.81 -2.72 -45.67
CA GLN A 475 17.56 -2.76 -46.46
C GLN A 475 17.42 -3.97 -47.37
N THR A 476 18.46 -4.80 -47.50
CA THR A 476 18.45 -5.97 -48.37
C THR A 476 19.05 -7.20 -47.70
N LEU A 477 18.55 -8.38 -48.09
CA LEU A 477 19.08 -9.67 -47.68
C LEU A 477 19.66 -10.38 -48.91
N ASP A 478 20.90 -10.85 -48.81
CA ASP A 478 21.52 -11.65 -49.83
C ASP A 478 20.91 -13.05 -49.86
N VAL A 479 20.26 -13.41 -50.97
CA VAL A 479 19.63 -14.69 -51.23
C VAL A 479 20.27 -15.41 -52.41
N SER A 480 21.45 -14.98 -52.85
CA SER A 480 22.16 -15.47 -54.03
C SER A 480 22.49 -17.00 -53.95
N LYS A 481 22.59 -17.52 -52.72
CA LYS A 481 22.90 -18.95 -52.48
C LYS A 481 21.67 -19.84 -52.34
N ILE A 482 20.47 -19.26 -52.38
CA ILE A 482 19.22 -20.03 -52.28
C ILE A 482 18.79 -20.48 -53.69
N ALA A 483 18.32 -21.70 -53.85
CA ALA A 483 17.84 -22.23 -55.13
C ALA A 483 16.62 -21.46 -55.67
N PRO A 484 16.34 -21.49 -57.01
CA PRO A 484 15.08 -20.97 -57.51
C PRO A 484 13.87 -21.60 -56.84
N GLY A 485 12.86 -20.83 -56.51
CA GLY A 485 11.68 -21.30 -55.78
C GLY A 485 10.88 -20.19 -55.12
N VAL A 486 9.86 -20.57 -54.36
CA VAL A 486 9.01 -19.69 -53.58
C VAL A 486 9.39 -19.82 -52.10
N TYR A 487 9.57 -18.70 -51.44
CA TYR A 487 10.05 -18.61 -50.08
C TYR A 487 9.24 -17.66 -49.25
N HIS A 488 9.23 -17.90 -47.94
CA HIS A 488 8.60 -17.00 -46.94
C HIS A 488 9.67 -16.33 -46.11
N LEU A 489 9.50 -15.04 -45.91
CA LEU A 489 10.33 -14.25 -44.99
C LEU A 489 9.63 -14.10 -43.64
N TYR A 490 10.36 -14.38 -42.56
CA TYR A 490 9.94 -14.15 -41.19
C TYR A 490 10.97 -13.30 -40.45
N VAL A 491 10.47 -12.53 -39.50
CA VAL A 491 11.28 -11.91 -38.45
C VAL A 491 11.15 -12.76 -37.19
N LEU A 492 12.29 -13.09 -36.60
CA LEU A 492 12.37 -13.74 -35.29
C LEU A 492 12.67 -12.70 -34.24
N THR A 493 11.83 -12.59 -33.23
CA THR A 493 12.15 -11.80 -32.04
C THR A 493 13.16 -12.54 -31.15
N SER A 494 13.75 -11.83 -30.21
CA SER A 494 14.69 -12.39 -29.20
C SER A 494 14.08 -13.55 -28.38
N ARG A 495 12.76 -13.71 -28.41
CA ARG A 495 12.00 -14.78 -27.74
C ARG A 495 11.59 -15.92 -28.69
N GLY A 496 12.04 -15.89 -29.92
CA GLY A 496 11.74 -16.95 -30.90
C GLY A 496 10.34 -16.90 -31.52
N VAL A 497 9.60 -15.78 -31.32
CA VAL A 497 8.31 -15.58 -32.00
C VAL A 497 8.56 -15.24 -33.46
N ARG A 498 7.86 -15.95 -34.36
CA ARG A 498 7.95 -15.79 -35.82
C ARG A 498 6.85 -14.85 -36.32
N HIS A 499 7.23 -13.75 -36.98
CA HIS A 499 6.31 -12.85 -37.67
C HIS A 499 6.54 -12.94 -39.16
N ARG A 500 5.53 -13.37 -39.92
CA ARG A 500 5.64 -13.49 -41.38
C ARG A 500 5.58 -12.12 -42.02
N CYS A 501 6.66 -11.75 -42.75
CA CYS A 501 6.76 -10.46 -43.46
C CYS A 501 6.25 -10.50 -44.88
N GLY A 502 6.00 -11.67 -45.43
CA GLY A 502 5.56 -11.86 -46.79
C GLY A 502 6.24 -13.07 -47.45
N TYR A 503 6.08 -13.19 -48.77
CA TYR A 503 6.74 -14.21 -49.58
C TYR A 503 7.45 -13.55 -50.75
N PHE A 504 8.41 -14.29 -51.33
CA PHE A 504 9.15 -13.84 -52.51
C PHE A 504 9.48 -15.03 -53.39
N VAL A 505 9.82 -14.76 -54.66
CA VAL A 505 10.14 -15.77 -55.67
C VAL A 505 11.54 -15.48 -56.18
N ILE A 506 12.39 -16.51 -56.16
CA ILE A 506 13.70 -16.48 -56.81
C ILE A 506 13.55 -17.12 -58.17
N ARG A 507 13.74 -16.32 -59.21
CA ARG A 507 13.83 -16.76 -60.58
C ARG A 507 15.25 -16.54 -61.08
N ARG A 508 15.88 -17.55 -61.65
CA ARG A 508 17.20 -17.43 -62.26
C ARG A 508 17.12 -18.04 -63.65
#